data_b448d9911b13a23df9815533a8243876
#
_entry.id   b448d9911b13a23df9815533a8243876
#
_cell.length_a   1.000
_cell.length_b   1.000
_cell.length_c   1.000
_cell.angle_alpha   90.00
_cell.angle_beta   90.00
_cell.angle_gamma   90.00
#
_symmetry.space_group_name_H-M   'P 1'
#
loop_
_entity.id
_entity.type
_entity.pdbx_description
1 polymer ?
#
loop_
_entity_poly.entity_id
_entity_poly.type
_entity_poly.pdbx_seq_one_letter_code
_entity_poly.pdbx_strand_id
1 'polypeptide(L)'
;GIDVRLYSPVVRVSDGAVELANGDILTTETVIWTAGVKANPIVEALPVEKDKLGRVVVDEYLEIPAFPGVIAIGDCAHCWDARLNAALPPTAQVAIQQAHCVADNIMRGLRGEGEQPFVYRHRGDLVSLGAGDGVGEIAGMAFSGLPAWLLWRSVFLVKLFGWKNRIRVALDWIISSLFQRDLAKLEW
;
A
#
# COMPACT_ATOMS: atom_id res chain seq x y z
N GLY A 1 -6.67 -16.43 -22.28
CA GLY A 1 -5.81 -15.24 -22.11
C GLY A 1 -6.60 -14.15 -21.39
N ILE A 2 -5.91 -13.12 -20.91
CA ILE A 2 -6.53 -11.93 -20.30
C ILE A 2 -6.59 -10.84 -21.38
N ASP A 3 -7.78 -10.22 -21.55
CA ASP A 3 -7.93 -9.05 -22.40
C ASP A 3 -7.59 -7.79 -21.59
N VAL A 4 -6.52 -7.08 -21.99
CA VAL A 4 -6.06 -5.85 -21.31
C VAL A 4 -6.49 -4.64 -22.14
N ARG A 5 -7.35 -3.79 -21.56
CA ARG A 5 -7.83 -2.55 -22.18
C ARG A 5 -7.17 -1.34 -21.55
N LEU A 6 -6.21 -0.78 -22.23
CA LEU A 6 -5.55 0.46 -21.84
C LEU A 6 -6.40 1.68 -22.20
N TYR A 7 -6.24 2.78 -21.47
CA TYR A 7 -6.95 4.05 -21.71
C TYR A 7 -8.47 3.92 -21.73
N SER A 8 -8.99 2.96 -20.95
CA SER A 8 -10.41 2.64 -20.88
C SER A 8 -10.95 2.87 -19.46
N PRO A 9 -11.10 4.14 -19.01
CA PRO A 9 -11.61 4.42 -17.68
C PRO A 9 -13.02 3.88 -17.51
N VAL A 10 -13.29 3.28 -16.35
CA VAL A 10 -14.63 2.84 -15.95
C VAL A 10 -15.41 4.05 -15.45
N VAL A 11 -16.60 4.29 -15.98
CA VAL A 11 -17.49 5.39 -15.58
C VAL A 11 -18.65 4.92 -14.73
N ARG A 12 -19.09 3.67 -14.91
CA ARG A 12 -20.18 3.11 -14.11
C ARG A 12 -20.03 1.59 -13.97
N VAL A 13 -20.38 1.10 -12.80
CA VAL A 13 -20.59 -0.32 -12.53
C VAL A 13 -22.06 -0.50 -12.15
N SER A 14 -22.74 -1.41 -12.82
CA SER A 14 -24.13 -1.77 -12.57
C SER A 14 -24.26 -3.29 -12.43
N ASP A 15 -25.44 -3.77 -12.09
CA ASP A 15 -25.71 -5.20 -12.04
C ASP A 15 -25.54 -5.81 -13.45
N GLY A 16 -24.65 -6.79 -13.55
CA GLY A 16 -24.34 -7.49 -14.79
C GLY A 16 -23.52 -6.71 -15.83
N ALA A 17 -23.06 -5.45 -15.57
CA ALA A 17 -22.33 -4.68 -16.58
C ALA A 17 -21.38 -3.61 -16.02
N VAL A 18 -20.31 -3.36 -16.77
CA VAL A 18 -19.36 -2.26 -16.56
C VAL A 18 -19.36 -1.36 -17.79
N GLU A 19 -19.57 -0.06 -17.60
CA GLU A 19 -19.55 0.95 -18.67
C GLU A 19 -18.20 1.68 -18.67
N LEU A 20 -17.59 1.78 -19.85
CA LEU A 20 -16.33 2.48 -20.07
C LEU A 20 -16.58 3.89 -20.61
N ALA A 21 -15.62 4.79 -20.44
CA ALA A 21 -15.72 6.19 -20.88
C ALA A 21 -15.87 6.35 -22.41
N ASN A 22 -15.47 5.36 -23.19
CA ASN A 22 -15.66 5.34 -24.65
C ASN A 22 -17.06 4.88 -25.08
N GLY A 23 -17.93 4.55 -24.12
CA GLY A 23 -19.29 4.07 -24.37
C GLY A 23 -19.42 2.54 -24.48
N ASP A 24 -18.34 1.79 -24.43
CA ASP A 24 -18.39 0.32 -24.43
C ASP A 24 -19.06 -0.20 -23.15
N ILE A 25 -19.87 -1.23 -23.28
CA ILE A 25 -20.50 -1.94 -22.17
C ILE A 25 -19.94 -3.35 -22.12
N LEU A 26 -19.32 -3.70 -21.00
CA LEU A 26 -18.79 -5.04 -20.75
C LEU A 26 -19.78 -5.80 -19.86
N THR A 27 -20.40 -6.83 -20.41
CA THR A 27 -21.28 -7.71 -19.64
C THR A 27 -20.45 -8.64 -18.76
N THR A 28 -20.68 -8.61 -17.45
CA THR A 28 -19.98 -9.45 -16.47
C THR A 28 -20.80 -9.60 -15.19
N GLU A 29 -20.78 -10.77 -14.57
CA GLU A 29 -21.42 -11.03 -13.28
C GLU A 29 -20.50 -10.73 -12.09
N THR A 30 -19.19 -10.65 -12.32
CA THR A 30 -18.20 -10.41 -11.26
C THR A 30 -17.29 -9.25 -11.62
N VAL A 31 -17.22 -8.26 -10.73
CA VAL A 31 -16.33 -7.10 -10.87
C VAL A 31 -15.39 -7.06 -9.67
N ILE A 32 -14.09 -7.06 -9.92
CA ILE A 32 -13.07 -6.88 -8.90
C ILE A 32 -12.47 -5.49 -9.05
N TRP A 33 -12.78 -4.58 -8.11
CA TRP A 33 -12.33 -3.20 -8.14
C TRP A 33 -11.04 -3.02 -7.34
N THR A 34 -9.95 -2.67 -8.03
CA THR A 34 -8.63 -2.45 -7.42
C THR A 34 -8.04 -1.07 -7.72
N ALA A 35 -8.89 -0.10 -8.08
CA ALA A 35 -8.47 1.21 -8.60
C ALA A 35 -8.09 2.25 -7.51
N GLY A 36 -7.52 1.81 -6.40
CA GLY A 36 -7.01 2.68 -5.34
C GLY A 36 -7.89 2.76 -4.09
N VAL A 37 -7.49 3.62 -3.17
CA VAL A 37 -8.12 3.78 -1.86
C VAL A 37 -8.49 5.25 -1.61
N LYS A 38 -9.53 5.49 -0.83
CA LYS A 38 -9.89 6.78 -0.24
C LYS A 38 -9.57 6.78 1.25
N ALA A 39 -9.42 7.97 1.84
CA ALA A 39 -9.37 8.09 3.29
C ALA A 39 -10.66 7.53 3.94
N ASN A 40 -10.53 7.02 5.16
CA ASN A 40 -11.67 6.48 5.90
C ASN A 40 -12.72 7.58 6.14
N PRO A 41 -14.04 7.30 6.01
CA PRO A 41 -15.09 8.29 6.22
C PRO A 41 -15.05 9.03 7.57
N ILE A 42 -14.48 8.43 8.62
CA ILE A 42 -14.28 9.09 9.92
C ILE A 42 -13.45 10.38 9.77
N VAL A 43 -12.57 10.45 8.78
CA VAL A 43 -11.74 11.62 8.49
C VAL A 43 -12.55 12.72 7.82
N GLU A 44 -13.65 12.38 7.12
CA GLU A 44 -14.49 13.36 6.43
C GLU A 44 -15.14 14.35 7.40
N ALA A 45 -15.48 13.88 8.61
CA ALA A 45 -16.11 14.70 9.64
C ALA A 45 -15.15 15.71 10.30
N LEU A 46 -13.85 15.58 10.13
CA LEU A 46 -12.88 16.52 10.71
C LEU A 46 -12.89 17.85 9.98
N PRO A 47 -12.96 18.99 10.70
CA PRO A 47 -12.97 20.33 10.12
C PRO A 47 -11.56 20.79 9.73
N VAL A 48 -10.89 20.05 8.85
CA VAL A 48 -9.50 20.23 8.42
C VAL A 48 -9.37 20.25 6.90
N GLU A 49 -8.29 20.81 6.38
CA GLU A 49 -7.98 20.77 4.96
C GLU A 49 -7.73 19.33 4.49
N LYS A 50 -8.28 18.99 3.33
CA LYS A 50 -8.19 17.67 2.73
C LYS A 50 -7.89 17.75 1.25
N ASP A 51 -7.22 16.73 0.74
CA ASP A 51 -7.03 16.56 -0.69
C ASP A 51 -8.26 15.93 -1.38
N LYS A 52 -8.14 15.71 -2.69
CA LYS A 52 -9.22 15.12 -3.52
C LYS A 52 -9.58 13.68 -3.15
N LEU A 53 -8.72 12.98 -2.42
CA LEU A 53 -8.94 11.63 -1.92
C LEU A 53 -9.47 11.61 -0.47
N GLY A 54 -9.76 12.79 0.09
CA GLY A 54 -10.22 12.96 1.46
C GLY A 54 -9.13 12.83 2.52
N ARG A 55 -7.85 12.82 2.13
CA ARG A 55 -6.72 12.72 3.05
C ARG A 55 -6.46 14.08 3.70
N VAL A 56 -6.17 14.07 4.99
CA VAL A 56 -5.85 15.27 5.77
C VAL A 56 -4.49 15.84 5.34
N VAL A 57 -4.45 17.13 5.04
CA VAL A 57 -3.19 17.82 4.74
C VAL A 57 -2.39 17.97 6.04
N VAL A 58 -1.15 17.51 6.01
CA VAL A 58 -0.20 17.58 7.13
C VAL A 58 1.05 18.34 6.73
N ASP A 59 1.72 18.90 7.72
CA ASP A 59 3.01 19.57 7.56
C ASP A 59 4.19 18.56 7.49
N GLU A 60 5.40 19.07 7.53
CA GLU A 60 6.64 18.28 7.49
C GLU A 60 6.90 17.44 8.75
N TYR A 61 6.21 17.73 9.85
CA TYR A 61 6.26 16.95 11.10
C TYR A 61 5.10 15.98 11.22
N LEU A 62 4.24 15.90 10.19
CA LEU A 62 3.02 15.08 10.11
C LEU A 62 1.91 15.59 11.03
N GLU A 63 2.00 16.83 11.48
CA GLU A 63 0.95 17.51 12.24
C GLU A 63 -0.11 18.12 11.32
N ILE A 64 -1.33 18.26 11.86
CA ILE A 64 -2.41 19.00 11.20
C ILE A 64 -2.24 20.49 11.52
N PRO A 65 -1.95 21.38 10.55
CA PRO A 65 -1.61 22.77 10.83
C PRO A 65 -2.66 23.54 11.64
N ALA A 66 -3.94 23.17 11.48
CA ALA A 66 -5.05 23.80 12.21
C ALA A 66 -5.18 23.33 13.68
N PHE A 67 -4.51 22.24 14.05
CA PHE A 67 -4.63 21.60 15.37
C PHE A 67 -3.26 21.13 15.87
N PRO A 68 -2.45 22.03 16.47
CA PRO A 68 -1.13 21.69 16.99
C PRO A 68 -1.17 20.48 17.94
N GLY A 69 -0.23 19.56 17.81
CA GLY A 69 -0.18 18.31 18.58
C GLY A 69 -1.11 17.21 18.07
N VAL A 70 -1.88 17.45 17.00
CA VAL A 70 -2.69 16.43 16.35
C VAL A 70 -2.00 15.96 15.08
N ILE A 71 -1.71 14.66 15.01
CA ILE A 71 -0.91 14.04 13.98
C ILE A 71 -1.79 13.14 13.10
N ALA A 72 -1.55 13.15 11.78
CA ALA A 72 -2.15 12.19 10.87
C ALA A 72 -1.06 11.48 10.04
N ILE A 73 -1.17 10.15 9.91
CA ILE A 73 -0.19 9.32 9.20
C ILE A 73 -0.88 8.24 8.36
N GLY A 74 -0.14 7.63 7.43
CA GLY A 74 -0.63 6.54 6.58
C GLY A 74 -1.62 7.01 5.52
N ASP A 75 -2.57 6.13 5.19
CA ASP A 75 -3.48 6.33 4.06
C ASP A 75 -4.45 7.50 4.25
N CYS A 76 -4.63 8.01 5.46
CA CYS A 76 -5.46 9.17 5.74
C CYS A 76 -4.70 10.51 5.70
N ALA A 77 -3.38 10.49 5.53
CA ALA A 77 -2.54 11.70 5.51
C ALA A 77 -2.09 12.08 4.09
N HIS A 78 -2.24 13.35 3.76
CA HIS A 78 -1.65 13.96 2.58
C HIS A 78 -0.34 14.65 2.98
N CYS A 79 0.76 13.92 2.85
CA CYS A 79 2.10 14.43 3.12
C CYS A 79 2.77 14.82 1.80
N TRP A 80 3.19 16.08 1.67
CA TRP A 80 3.90 16.58 0.51
C TRP A 80 5.41 16.37 0.68
N ASP A 81 6.07 15.75 -0.30
CA ASP A 81 7.54 15.67 -0.33
C ASP A 81 8.09 16.70 -1.32
N ALA A 82 8.72 17.74 -0.79
CA ALA A 82 9.27 18.83 -1.60
C ALA A 82 10.39 18.37 -2.55
N ARG A 83 11.10 17.28 -2.22
CA ARG A 83 12.18 16.73 -3.05
C ARG A 83 11.63 16.01 -4.28
N LEU A 84 10.48 15.37 -4.14
CA LEU A 84 9.78 14.70 -5.22
C LEU A 84 8.82 15.63 -5.94
N ASN A 85 8.56 16.82 -5.38
CA ASN A 85 7.54 17.76 -5.82
C ASN A 85 6.17 17.08 -6.01
N ALA A 86 5.81 16.20 -5.10
CA ALA A 86 4.59 15.40 -5.17
C ALA A 86 4.10 14.97 -3.78
N ALA A 87 2.81 14.70 -3.69
CA ALA A 87 2.25 14.04 -2.52
C ALA A 87 2.67 12.57 -2.48
N LEU A 88 3.03 12.10 -1.30
CA LEU A 88 3.40 10.69 -1.12
C LEU A 88 2.20 9.78 -1.35
N PRO A 89 2.43 8.61 -1.96
CA PRO A 89 1.36 7.65 -2.21
C PRO A 89 0.89 6.97 -0.91
N PRO A 90 -0.41 6.58 -0.82
CA PRO A 90 -0.93 5.84 0.33
C PRO A 90 -0.46 4.38 0.28
N THR A 91 0.74 4.13 0.79
CA THR A 91 1.36 2.81 0.83
C THR A 91 1.83 2.44 2.23
N ALA A 92 1.84 1.15 2.53
CA ALA A 92 2.35 0.64 3.80
C ALA A 92 3.81 1.07 4.05
N GLN A 93 4.61 1.23 3.00
CA GLN A 93 6.00 1.68 3.12
C GLN A 93 6.10 3.12 3.65
N VAL A 94 5.24 4.02 3.17
CA VAL A 94 5.12 5.39 3.66
C VAL A 94 4.60 5.39 5.09
N ALA A 95 3.48 4.70 5.36
CA ALA A 95 2.84 4.66 6.67
C ALA A 95 3.78 4.16 7.78
N ILE A 96 4.57 3.11 7.53
CA ILE A 96 5.53 2.58 8.50
C ILE A 96 6.64 3.60 8.79
N GLN A 97 7.18 4.30 7.78
CA GLN A 97 8.21 5.30 7.98
C GLN A 97 7.68 6.53 8.73
N GLN A 98 6.45 6.95 8.42
CA GLN A 98 5.76 8.02 9.16
C GLN A 98 5.58 7.64 10.63
N ALA A 99 5.11 6.41 10.90
CA ALA A 99 4.92 5.94 12.27
C ALA A 99 6.23 5.95 13.08
N HIS A 100 7.36 5.56 12.48
CA HIS A 100 8.66 5.64 13.14
C HIS A 100 9.06 7.09 13.41
N CYS A 101 8.90 8.00 12.44
CA CYS A 101 9.23 9.41 12.62
C CYS A 101 8.42 10.04 13.77
N VAL A 102 7.11 9.78 13.80
CA VAL A 102 6.22 10.27 14.85
C VAL A 102 6.60 9.71 16.22
N ALA A 103 6.88 8.41 16.32
CA ALA A 103 7.30 7.81 17.58
C ALA A 103 8.60 8.42 18.10
N ASP A 104 9.57 8.64 17.20
CA ASP A 104 10.84 9.29 17.55
C ASP A 104 10.61 10.75 17.99
N ASN A 105 9.76 11.52 17.29
CA ASN A 105 9.44 12.91 17.65
C ASN A 105 8.73 13.00 19.00
N ILE A 106 7.79 12.11 19.29
CA ILE A 106 7.14 12.04 20.63
C ILE A 106 8.21 11.81 21.71
N MET A 107 9.13 10.86 21.49
CA MET A 107 10.20 10.57 22.46
C MET A 107 11.19 11.74 22.62
N ARG A 108 11.47 12.47 21.54
CA ARG A 108 12.30 13.69 21.57
C ARG A 108 11.59 14.81 22.34
N GLY A 109 10.31 15.01 22.10
CA GLY A 109 9.51 16.00 22.84
C GLY A 109 9.50 15.72 24.36
N LEU A 110 9.38 14.46 24.78
CA LEU A 110 9.45 14.06 26.20
C LEU A 110 10.82 14.34 26.83
N ARG A 111 11.88 14.46 26.03
CA ARG A 111 13.25 14.81 26.47
C ARG A 111 13.56 16.29 26.36
N GLY A 112 12.60 17.13 25.88
CA GLY A 112 12.84 18.53 25.61
C GLY A 112 13.71 18.80 24.37
N GLU A 113 13.84 17.83 23.46
CA GLU A 113 14.54 17.95 22.19
C GLU A 113 13.60 18.44 21.09
N GLY A 114 14.14 19.10 20.06
CA GLY A 114 13.34 19.54 18.90
C GLY A 114 12.91 18.36 18.01
N GLU A 115 11.79 18.56 17.34
CA GLU A 115 11.26 17.59 16.36
C GLU A 115 12.13 17.52 15.11
N GLN A 116 12.02 16.40 14.40
CA GLN A 116 12.68 16.17 13.12
C GLN A 116 11.63 16.05 12.01
N PRO A 117 11.82 16.71 10.86
CA PRO A 117 10.92 16.60 9.75
C PRO A 117 10.91 15.19 9.15
N PHE A 118 9.76 14.76 8.67
CA PHE A 118 9.62 13.48 8.00
C PHE A 118 10.30 13.51 6.62
N VAL A 119 11.15 12.53 6.38
CA VAL A 119 11.85 12.35 5.11
C VAL A 119 11.60 10.94 4.59
N TYR A 120 10.78 10.82 3.54
CA TYR A 120 10.51 9.53 2.92
C TYR A 120 11.73 8.98 2.19
N ARG A 121 12.01 7.70 2.37
CA ARG A 121 13.05 6.96 1.66
C ARG A 121 12.41 5.78 0.94
N HIS A 122 12.31 5.88 -0.38
CA HIS A 122 11.84 4.78 -1.20
C HIS A 122 12.81 3.59 -1.12
N ARG A 123 12.30 2.40 -0.77
CA ARG A 123 13.12 1.18 -0.60
C ARG A 123 12.98 0.21 -1.77
N GLY A 124 12.26 0.61 -2.82
CA GLY A 124 11.91 -0.22 -3.94
C GLY A 124 10.53 -0.85 -3.82
N ASP A 125 10.07 -1.43 -4.90
CA ASP A 125 8.78 -2.08 -5.02
C ASP A 125 8.96 -3.55 -5.40
N LEU A 126 8.18 -4.42 -4.78
CA LEU A 126 8.18 -5.86 -5.04
C LEU A 126 6.74 -6.36 -5.08
N VAL A 127 6.38 -7.06 -6.15
CA VAL A 127 5.05 -7.63 -6.36
C VAL A 127 5.18 -9.09 -6.77
N SER A 128 4.43 -9.97 -6.10
CA SER A 128 4.28 -11.37 -6.54
C SER A 128 3.13 -11.47 -7.54
N LEU A 129 3.39 -12.08 -8.68
CA LEU A 129 2.40 -12.32 -9.74
C LEU A 129 1.83 -13.74 -9.71
N GLY A 130 2.26 -14.55 -8.75
CA GLY A 130 1.84 -15.93 -8.60
C GLY A 130 2.95 -16.84 -8.09
N ALA A 131 2.79 -18.15 -8.31
CA ALA A 131 3.78 -19.11 -7.86
C ALA A 131 5.03 -19.05 -8.77
N GLY A 132 6.15 -18.66 -8.19
CA GLY A 132 7.45 -18.61 -8.88
C GLY A 132 7.64 -17.40 -9.78
N ASP A 133 6.69 -16.45 -9.83
CA ASP A 133 6.78 -15.25 -10.65
C ASP A 133 6.54 -13.98 -9.85
N GLY A 134 7.30 -12.94 -10.19
CA GLY A 134 7.21 -11.64 -9.55
C GLY A 134 7.88 -10.56 -10.38
N VAL A 135 7.65 -9.32 -10.00
CA VAL A 135 8.33 -8.15 -10.56
C VAL A 135 8.77 -7.25 -9.42
N GLY A 136 9.85 -6.52 -9.63
CA GLY A 136 10.32 -5.57 -8.65
C GLY A 136 11.36 -4.63 -9.20
N GLU A 137 11.54 -3.55 -8.45
CA GLU A 137 12.60 -2.56 -8.66
C GLU A 137 13.22 -2.21 -7.31
N ILE A 138 14.53 -2.32 -7.20
CA ILE A 138 15.30 -1.88 -6.03
C ILE A 138 16.52 -1.11 -6.51
N ALA A 139 16.73 0.08 -5.96
CA ALA A 139 17.84 0.96 -6.30
C ALA A 139 17.96 1.25 -7.83
N GLY A 140 16.84 1.38 -8.53
CA GLY A 140 16.78 1.62 -9.97
C GLY A 140 17.04 0.39 -10.83
N MET A 141 17.23 -0.78 -10.24
CA MET A 141 17.39 -2.05 -10.98
C MET A 141 16.06 -2.81 -10.99
N ALA A 142 15.52 -3.04 -12.18
CA ALA A 142 14.32 -3.83 -12.39
C ALA A 142 14.66 -5.31 -12.55
N PHE A 143 13.88 -6.19 -11.93
CA PHE A 143 13.97 -7.64 -12.07
C PHE A 143 12.60 -8.28 -12.13
N SER A 144 12.53 -9.47 -12.73
CA SER A 144 11.27 -10.20 -12.90
C SER A 144 11.49 -11.70 -12.77
N GLY A 145 10.39 -12.45 -12.74
CA GLY A 145 10.38 -13.90 -12.65
C GLY A 145 10.76 -14.43 -11.28
N LEU A 146 11.39 -15.62 -11.27
CA LEU A 146 11.76 -16.33 -10.05
C LEU A 146 12.66 -15.52 -9.09
N PRO A 147 13.67 -14.75 -9.54
CA PRO A 147 14.48 -13.92 -8.63
C PRO A 147 13.66 -12.87 -7.89
N ALA A 148 12.75 -12.18 -8.58
CA ALA A 148 11.87 -11.19 -7.95
C ALA A 148 10.92 -11.84 -6.94
N TRP A 149 10.38 -13.01 -7.26
CA TRP A 149 9.51 -13.76 -6.37
C TRP A 149 10.23 -14.26 -5.11
N LEU A 150 11.45 -14.80 -5.25
CA LEU A 150 12.25 -15.22 -4.10
C LEU A 150 12.61 -14.05 -3.20
N LEU A 151 12.98 -12.92 -3.80
CA LEU A 151 13.29 -11.71 -3.06
C LEU A 151 12.04 -11.17 -2.32
N TRP A 152 10.89 -11.14 -2.99
CA TRP A 152 9.62 -10.79 -2.37
C TRP A 152 9.34 -11.66 -1.14
N ARG A 153 9.41 -12.99 -1.29
CA ARG A 153 9.25 -13.93 -0.17
C ARG A 153 10.21 -13.66 0.98
N SER A 154 11.49 -13.47 0.66
CA SER A 154 12.53 -13.23 1.67
C SER A 154 12.27 -11.94 2.45
N VAL A 155 11.95 -10.83 1.75
CA VAL A 155 11.64 -9.55 2.38
C VAL A 155 10.42 -9.64 3.30
N PHE A 156 9.34 -10.30 2.83
CA PHE A 156 8.13 -10.45 3.65
C PHE A 156 8.34 -11.41 4.82
N LEU A 157 9.14 -12.47 4.66
CA LEU A 157 9.49 -13.37 5.76
C LEU A 157 10.26 -12.63 6.87
N VAL A 158 11.22 -11.79 6.51
CA VAL A 158 11.99 -10.99 7.47
C VAL A 158 11.11 -9.95 8.18
N LYS A 159 10.10 -9.38 7.50
CA LYS A 159 9.15 -8.43 8.09
C LYS A 159 8.15 -9.07 9.06
N LEU A 160 7.98 -10.38 9.07
CA LEU A 160 7.10 -11.05 10.03
C LEU A 160 7.59 -10.83 11.46
N PHE A 161 6.67 -10.51 12.34
CA PHE A 161 6.96 -10.38 13.77
C PHE A 161 7.19 -11.75 14.41
N GLY A 162 8.29 -11.87 15.14
CA GLY A 162 8.66 -13.05 15.91
C GLY A 162 9.32 -14.17 15.08
N TRP A 163 10.43 -14.69 15.59
CA TRP A 163 11.23 -15.73 14.93
C TRP A 163 10.46 -17.05 14.73
N LYS A 164 9.57 -17.41 15.67
CA LYS A 164 8.72 -18.59 15.58
C LYS A 164 7.80 -18.54 14.37
N ASN A 165 7.17 -17.38 14.12
CA ASN A 165 6.32 -17.18 12.95
C ASN A 165 7.11 -17.24 11.64
N ARG A 166 8.33 -16.70 11.62
CA ARG A 166 9.21 -16.79 10.44
C ARG A 166 9.53 -18.23 10.08
N ILE A 167 9.90 -19.06 11.07
CA ILE A 167 10.19 -20.49 10.84
C ILE A 167 8.92 -21.20 10.38
N ARG A 168 7.79 -21.00 11.05
CA ARG A 168 6.53 -21.64 10.66
C ARG A 168 6.14 -21.33 9.22
N VAL A 169 6.18 -20.07 8.82
CA VAL A 169 5.83 -19.64 7.46
C VAL A 169 6.86 -20.18 6.44
N ALA A 170 8.14 -20.17 6.77
CA ALA A 170 9.17 -20.74 5.89
C ALA A 170 8.94 -22.24 5.66
N LEU A 171 8.67 -23.01 6.72
CA LEU A 171 8.35 -24.44 6.62
C LEU A 171 7.06 -24.69 5.81
N ASP A 172 6.00 -23.91 6.06
CA ASP A 172 4.75 -24.00 5.29
C ASP A 172 4.99 -23.74 3.80
N TRP A 173 5.83 -22.79 3.45
CA TRP A 173 6.20 -22.53 2.07
C TRP A 173 6.97 -23.66 1.43
N ILE A 174 7.88 -24.32 2.15
CA ILE A 174 8.63 -25.48 1.67
C ILE A 174 7.67 -26.64 1.45
N ILE A 175 6.83 -26.94 2.43
CA ILE A 175 5.84 -28.02 2.32
C ILE A 175 4.88 -27.75 1.16
N SER A 176 4.36 -26.54 1.04
CA SER A 176 3.43 -26.17 -0.06
C SER A 176 4.09 -26.19 -1.44
N SER A 177 5.43 -26.13 -1.53
CA SER A 177 6.14 -26.28 -2.80
C SER A 177 6.39 -27.74 -3.19
N LEU A 178 6.43 -28.64 -2.21
CA LEU A 178 6.65 -30.08 -2.40
C LEU A 178 5.34 -30.86 -2.58
N PHE A 179 4.27 -30.39 -1.95
CA PHE A 179 2.96 -31.02 -2.00
C PHE A 179 1.95 -30.08 -2.67
N GLN A 180 1.19 -30.59 -3.63
CA GLN A 180 0.08 -29.81 -4.20
C GLN A 180 -0.94 -29.52 -3.11
N ARG A 181 -1.43 -28.27 -3.06
CA ARG A 181 -2.55 -27.91 -2.17
C ARG A 181 -3.77 -28.70 -2.59
N ASP A 182 -4.29 -29.51 -1.69
CA ASP A 182 -5.64 -30.05 -1.80
C ASP A 182 -6.63 -28.89 -1.70
N LEU A 183 -7.14 -28.43 -2.84
CA LEU A 183 -8.27 -27.53 -2.88
C LEU A 183 -9.51 -28.39 -2.58
N ALA A 184 -9.98 -28.36 -1.34
CA ALA A 184 -11.31 -28.89 -1.02
C ALA A 184 -12.32 -28.11 -1.86
N LYS A 185 -12.92 -28.74 -2.87
CA LYS A 185 -14.11 -28.22 -3.53
C LYS A 185 -15.24 -28.31 -2.52
N LEU A 186 -15.62 -27.17 -1.96
CA LEU A 186 -16.92 -27.03 -1.29
C LEU A 186 -17.97 -26.95 -2.41
N GLU A 187 -18.64 -28.06 -2.70
CA GLU A 187 -19.86 -28.06 -3.50
C GLU A 187 -20.96 -27.52 -2.57
N TRP A 188 -21.56 -26.38 -2.96
CA TRP A 188 -22.75 -25.79 -2.33
C TRP A 188 -23.99 -26.21 -3.09
#